data_ff8eaafe6d1ce02f058b8c414781c975
#
_entry.id   ff8eaafe6d1ce02f058b8c414781c975
#
_cell.length_a   1.000
_cell.length_b   1.000
_cell.length_c   1.000
_cell.angle_alpha   90.00
_cell.angle_beta   90.00
_cell.angle_gamma   90.00
#
_symmetry.space_group_name_H-M   'P 1'
#
loop_
_entity.id
_entity.type
_entity.pdbx_description
1 polymer ?
#
loop_
_entity_poly.entity_id
_entity_poly.type
_entity_poly.pdbx_seq_one_letter_code
_entity_poly.pdbx_strand_id
1 'polypeptide(L)'
;MESDSEGDWLVTSRDALRTEVFGLEGRGVLPPEQENAVTRIQREIVRSALVAGRPVIVDNTHLRAKYLNEWARLASELGARFWVRNFDTPLEVCIERDRNREHPVGEDVIRALAKKFPAKNWPVIEYPQPTYRDLPKYEPGLGLPPAYVFDIDGTLADHGDRDPYDASRALDDTVHEHVRTLLYAVMQAGYRVLFLSGRNEDHRAVTEAWLRQNILSPVELYMRGSKDGRQDWIVKHELFMDHVAPFYRVVGVVDDRLQVARMWHAVGVPLFRVGDPDADF
;
A
#
# COMPACT_ATOMS: atom_id res chain seq x y z
N MET A 1 15.73 -25.17 -5.29
CA MET A 1 14.79 -25.45 -6.39
C MET A 1 13.64 -26.21 -5.76
N GLU A 2 12.69 -25.50 -5.16
CA GLU A 2 11.46 -26.09 -4.68
C GLU A 2 10.55 -26.26 -5.90
N SER A 3 10.01 -27.45 -6.05
CA SER A 3 9.08 -27.81 -7.11
C SER A 3 7.88 -26.90 -7.05
N ASP A 4 7.69 -26.07 -8.08
CA ASP A 4 6.40 -25.44 -8.35
C ASP A 4 5.40 -26.59 -8.54
N SER A 5 4.64 -26.87 -7.47
CA SER A 5 3.41 -27.64 -7.60
C SER A 5 2.57 -26.90 -8.63
N GLU A 6 2.01 -27.61 -9.60
CA GLU A 6 0.96 -27.14 -10.50
C GLU A 6 -0.25 -26.71 -9.65
N GLY A 7 -0.13 -25.56 -8.99
CA GLY A 7 -1.16 -24.99 -8.17
C GLY A 7 -2.24 -24.42 -9.07
N ASP A 8 -3.49 -24.53 -8.64
CA ASP A 8 -4.69 -23.97 -9.27
C ASP A 8 -4.61 -22.43 -9.30
N TRP A 9 -3.82 -21.89 -10.26
CA TRP A 9 -3.65 -20.47 -10.48
C TRP A 9 -4.94 -19.84 -10.99
N LEU A 10 -5.40 -18.79 -10.33
CA LEU A 10 -6.46 -17.96 -10.89
C LEU A 10 -5.86 -17.04 -11.95
N VAL A 11 -6.35 -17.14 -13.19
CA VAL A 11 -5.99 -16.20 -14.26
C VAL A 11 -7.11 -15.20 -14.43
N THR A 12 -6.78 -13.91 -14.47
CA THR A 12 -7.73 -12.84 -14.74
C THR A 12 -7.14 -11.84 -15.73
N SER A 13 -7.96 -11.39 -16.69
CA SER A 13 -7.59 -10.34 -17.64
C SER A 13 -8.71 -9.32 -17.82
N ARG A 14 -8.33 -8.09 -18.19
CA ARG A 14 -9.32 -7.04 -18.48
C ARG A 14 -10.16 -7.38 -19.70
N ASP A 15 -9.57 -8.06 -20.68
CA ASP A 15 -10.28 -8.40 -21.92
C ASP A 15 -11.35 -9.46 -21.65
N ALA A 16 -11.04 -10.49 -20.86
CA ALA A 16 -12.04 -11.46 -20.43
C ALA A 16 -13.18 -10.78 -19.65
N LEU A 17 -12.86 -9.89 -18.70
CA LEU A 17 -13.87 -9.18 -17.91
C LEU A 17 -14.73 -8.23 -18.75
N ARG A 18 -14.18 -7.58 -19.79
CA ARG A 18 -14.97 -6.76 -20.73
C ARG A 18 -16.00 -7.61 -21.46
N THR A 19 -15.58 -8.79 -21.91
CA THR A 19 -16.49 -9.73 -22.60
C THR A 19 -17.54 -10.30 -21.63
N GLU A 20 -17.12 -10.83 -20.50
CA GLU A 20 -18.01 -11.51 -19.54
C GLU A 20 -19.04 -10.57 -18.91
N VAL A 21 -18.63 -9.34 -18.55
CA VAL A 21 -19.48 -8.40 -17.80
C VAL A 21 -20.27 -7.47 -18.71
N PHE A 22 -19.68 -7.05 -19.85
CA PHE A 22 -20.25 -6.03 -20.72
C PHE A 22 -20.53 -6.51 -22.15
N GLY A 23 -20.25 -7.77 -22.46
CA GLY A 23 -20.46 -8.35 -23.79
C GLY A 23 -19.58 -7.72 -24.89
N LEU A 24 -18.45 -7.09 -24.51
CA LEU A 24 -17.56 -6.46 -25.46
C LEU A 24 -16.60 -7.49 -26.07
N GLU A 25 -16.70 -7.69 -27.39
CA GLU A 25 -15.81 -8.56 -28.14
C GLU A 25 -14.91 -7.74 -29.09
N GLY A 26 -13.67 -8.23 -29.28
CA GLY A 26 -12.73 -7.67 -30.24
C GLY A 26 -12.27 -6.24 -29.96
N ARG A 27 -12.28 -5.35 -30.97
CA ARG A 27 -11.72 -3.99 -30.95
C ARG A 27 -12.58 -2.93 -30.25
N GLY A 28 -13.67 -3.31 -29.62
CA GLY A 28 -14.56 -2.34 -28.97
C GLY A 28 -13.89 -1.57 -27.84
N VAL A 29 -14.45 -0.40 -27.52
CA VAL A 29 -14.03 0.45 -26.41
C VAL A 29 -15.22 0.68 -25.49
N LEU A 30 -15.06 0.39 -24.22
CA LEU A 30 -16.07 0.69 -23.22
C LEU A 30 -16.06 2.17 -22.82
N PRO A 31 -17.21 2.75 -22.43
CA PRO A 31 -17.25 4.05 -21.77
C PRO A 31 -16.36 4.08 -20.51
N PRO A 32 -15.83 5.26 -20.11
CA PRO A 32 -14.94 5.39 -18.96
C PRO A 32 -15.50 4.79 -17.67
N GLU A 33 -16.78 4.91 -17.41
CA GLU A 33 -17.45 4.36 -16.24
C GLU A 33 -17.39 2.82 -16.20
N GLN A 34 -17.61 2.18 -17.36
CA GLN A 34 -17.51 0.73 -17.48
C GLN A 34 -16.07 0.25 -17.40
N GLU A 35 -15.09 0.98 -17.96
CA GLU A 35 -13.66 0.70 -17.79
C GLU A 35 -13.23 0.78 -16.32
N ASN A 36 -13.74 1.75 -15.57
CA ASN A 36 -13.52 1.86 -14.13
C ASN A 36 -14.15 0.68 -13.38
N ALA A 37 -15.34 0.23 -13.80
CA ALA A 37 -15.97 -0.95 -13.24
C ALA A 37 -15.13 -2.23 -13.49
N VAL A 38 -14.61 -2.43 -14.71
CA VAL A 38 -13.67 -3.54 -15.01
C VAL A 38 -12.46 -3.52 -14.09
N THR A 39 -11.87 -2.33 -13.87
CA THR A 39 -10.72 -2.18 -12.98
C THR A 39 -11.05 -2.60 -11.54
N ARG A 40 -12.19 -2.13 -11.02
CA ARG A 40 -12.65 -2.45 -9.67
C ARG A 40 -12.95 -3.95 -9.52
N ILE A 41 -13.67 -4.54 -10.47
CA ILE A 41 -14.02 -5.97 -10.47
C ILE A 41 -12.73 -6.82 -10.47
N GLN A 42 -11.77 -6.52 -11.36
CA GLN A 42 -10.52 -7.26 -11.41
C GLN A 42 -9.74 -7.18 -10.10
N ARG A 43 -9.69 -5.98 -9.48
CA ARG A 43 -9.03 -5.78 -8.19
C ARG A 43 -9.67 -6.63 -7.09
N GLU A 44 -11.00 -6.69 -7.03
CA GLU A 44 -11.73 -7.51 -6.03
C GLU A 44 -11.54 -9.01 -6.25
N ILE A 45 -11.52 -9.48 -7.49
CA ILE A 45 -11.21 -10.88 -7.82
C ILE A 45 -9.81 -11.24 -7.30
N VAL A 46 -8.81 -10.42 -7.59
CA VAL A 46 -7.43 -10.63 -7.15
C VAL A 46 -7.34 -10.60 -5.62
N ARG A 47 -7.95 -9.60 -4.98
CA ARG A 47 -8.00 -9.48 -3.51
C ARG A 47 -8.60 -10.73 -2.87
N SER A 48 -9.77 -11.14 -3.32
CA SER A 48 -10.47 -12.31 -2.76
C SER A 48 -9.66 -13.59 -2.91
N ALA A 49 -9.03 -13.81 -4.06
CA ALA A 49 -8.19 -14.97 -4.29
C ALA A 49 -6.95 -14.98 -3.39
N LEU A 50 -6.25 -13.85 -3.26
CA LEU A 50 -5.06 -13.73 -2.40
C LEU A 50 -5.40 -13.90 -0.91
N VAL A 51 -6.53 -13.37 -0.45
CA VAL A 51 -7.02 -13.58 0.92
C VAL A 51 -7.32 -15.07 1.17
N ALA A 52 -7.84 -15.77 0.16
CA ALA A 52 -8.06 -17.22 0.23
C ALA A 52 -6.77 -18.06 0.08
N GLY A 53 -5.61 -17.41 -0.06
CA GLY A 53 -4.32 -18.10 -0.24
C GLY A 53 -4.10 -18.66 -1.65
N ARG A 54 -4.95 -18.29 -2.62
CA ARG A 54 -4.86 -18.77 -4.00
C ARG A 54 -3.92 -17.87 -4.83
N PRO A 55 -2.93 -18.41 -5.56
CA PRO A 55 -2.07 -17.64 -6.42
C PRO A 55 -2.82 -17.08 -7.63
N VAL A 56 -2.43 -15.89 -8.11
CA VAL A 56 -3.13 -15.16 -9.19
C VAL A 56 -2.17 -14.73 -10.28
N ILE A 57 -2.59 -14.90 -11.53
CA ILE A 57 -1.97 -14.30 -12.71
C ILE A 57 -2.88 -13.18 -13.22
N VAL A 58 -2.35 -11.97 -13.29
CA VAL A 58 -3.03 -10.82 -13.89
C VAL A 58 -2.48 -10.61 -15.30
N ASP A 59 -3.20 -11.10 -16.29
CA ASP A 59 -2.83 -11.04 -17.72
C ASP A 59 -3.37 -9.74 -18.35
N ASN A 60 -2.55 -8.70 -18.33
CA ASN A 60 -2.85 -7.40 -18.93
C ASN A 60 -1.58 -6.84 -19.61
N THR A 61 -1.72 -5.82 -20.44
CA THR A 61 -0.57 -5.21 -21.14
C THR A 61 0.42 -4.46 -20.24
N HIS A 62 0.02 -3.97 -19.10
CA HIS A 62 0.83 -3.34 -18.02
C HIS A 62 2.08 -2.52 -18.46
N LEU A 63 1.99 -1.80 -19.58
CA LEU A 63 3.12 -1.06 -20.16
C LEU A 63 3.50 0.24 -19.41
N ARG A 64 2.84 0.54 -18.30
CA ARG A 64 3.13 1.69 -17.45
C ARG A 64 3.40 1.25 -16.02
N ALA A 65 4.47 1.77 -15.42
CA ALA A 65 4.85 1.49 -14.04
C ALA A 65 3.72 1.70 -13.03
N LYS A 66 2.86 2.71 -13.24
CA LYS A 66 1.70 2.98 -12.39
C LYS A 66 0.86 1.72 -12.12
N TYR A 67 0.51 0.97 -13.16
CA TYR A 67 -0.36 -0.21 -13.02
C TYR A 67 0.35 -1.38 -12.31
N LEU A 68 1.65 -1.57 -12.57
CA LEU A 68 2.43 -2.58 -11.87
C LEU A 68 2.60 -2.23 -10.38
N ASN A 69 2.83 -0.96 -10.06
CA ASN A 69 2.93 -0.50 -8.68
C ASN A 69 1.61 -0.66 -7.92
N GLU A 70 0.46 -0.50 -8.56
CA GLU A 70 -0.86 -0.76 -7.95
C GLU A 70 -1.02 -2.24 -7.55
N TRP A 71 -0.58 -3.17 -8.41
CA TRP A 71 -0.59 -4.61 -8.09
C TRP A 71 0.46 -5.00 -7.06
N ALA A 72 1.66 -4.43 -7.13
CA ALA A 72 2.71 -4.65 -6.14
C ALA A 72 2.25 -4.19 -4.75
N ARG A 73 1.56 -3.04 -4.67
CA ARG A 73 0.97 -2.54 -3.43
C ARG A 73 -0.08 -3.50 -2.88
N LEU A 74 -1.05 -3.93 -3.71
CA LEU A 74 -2.07 -4.87 -3.29
C LEU A 74 -1.48 -6.19 -2.79
N ALA A 75 -0.47 -6.73 -3.47
CA ALA A 75 0.23 -7.93 -3.03
C ALA A 75 0.93 -7.73 -1.68
N SER A 76 1.63 -6.61 -1.51
CA SER A 76 2.28 -6.24 -0.24
C SER A 76 1.26 -6.10 0.90
N GLU A 77 0.15 -5.39 0.68
CA GLU A 77 -0.94 -5.23 1.65
C GLU A 77 -1.50 -6.57 2.14
N LEU A 78 -1.52 -7.58 1.27
CA LEU A 78 -2.06 -8.90 1.57
C LEU A 78 -0.98 -9.92 1.97
N GLY A 79 0.28 -9.50 2.12
CA GLY A 79 1.39 -10.39 2.47
C GLY A 79 1.70 -11.42 1.37
N ALA A 80 1.37 -11.13 0.11
CA ALA A 80 1.63 -11.98 -1.03
C ALA A 80 2.92 -11.56 -1.74
N ARG A 81 3.66 -12.54 -2.25
CA ARG A 81 4.79 -12.26 -3.15
C ARG A 81 4.26 -11.79 -4.50
N PHE A 82 4.95 -10.85 -5.12
CA PHE A 82 4.61 -10.28 -6.42
C PHE A 82 5.80 -10.34 -7.35
N TRP A 83 5.61 -10.68 -8.61
CA TRP A 83 6.62 -10.57 -9.66
C TRP A 83 5.99 -10.27 -11.02
N VAL A 84 6.81 -9.75 -11.93
CA VAL A 84 6.39 -9.41 -13.30
C VAL A 84 7.14 -10.32 -14.26
N ARG A 85 6.40 -10.95 -15.17
CA ARG A 85 6.97 -11.68 -16.30
C ARG A 85 6.79 -10.85 -17.56
N ASN A 86 7.89 -10.36 -18.09
CA ASN A 86 7.92 -9.68 -19.39
C ASN A 86 8.03 -10.69 -20.52
N PHE A 87 7.25 -10.48 -21.58
CA PHE A 87 7.31 -11.28 -22.80
C PHE A 87 7.93 -10.42 -23.91
N ASP A 88 9.23 -10.57 -24.12
CA ASP A 88 9.97 -9.88 -25.19
C ASP A 88 9.78 -10.64 -26.52
N THR A 89 8.56 -10.58 -27.03
CA THR A 89 8.20 -11.22 -28.31
C THR A 89 8.42 -10.23 -29.44
N PRO A 90 9.14 -10.60 -30.52
CA PRO A 90 9.34 -9.73 -31.67
C PRO A 90 8.01 -9.22 -32.26
N LEU A 91 7.99 -7.95 -32.68
CA LEU A 91 6.77 -7.27 -33.14
C LEU A 91 6.04 -8.04 -34.26
N GLU A 92 6.78 -8.55 -35.22
CA GLU A 92 6.20 -9.28 -36.37
C GLU A 92 5.56 -10.60 -35.93
N VAL A 93 6.14 -11.27 -34.90
CA VAL A 93 5.56 -12.48 -34.31
C VAL A 93 4.27 -12.15 -33.55
N CYS A 94 4.21 -11.00 -32.88
CA CYS A 94 2.98 -10.54 -32.24
C CYS A 94 1.87 -10.29 -33.27
N ILE A 95 2.20 -9.68 -34.39
CA ILE A 95 1.25 -9.39 -35.50
C ILE A 95 0.76 -10.70 -36.13
N GLU A 96 1.68 -11.65 -36.39
CA GLU A 96 1.32 -12.95 -36.93
C GLU A 96 0.39 -13.74 -36.02
N ARG A 97 0.70 -13.77 -34.71
CA ARG A 97 -0.15 -14.42 -33.71
C ARG A 97 -1.51 -13.75 -33.60
N ASP A 98 -1.58 -12.42 -33.69
CA ASP A 98 -2.84 -11.67 -33.63
C ASP A 98 -3.75 -11.97 -34.83
N ARG A 99 -3.18 -12.10 -36.03
CA ARG A 99 -3.95 -12.48 -37.26
C ARG A 99 -4.63 -13.83 -37.14
N ASN A 100 -4.07 -14.74 -36.33
CA ASN A 100 -4.60 -16.08 -36.10
C ASN A 100 -5.54 -16.19 -34.92
N ARG A 101 -5.86 -15.08 -34.25
CA ARG A 101 -6.84 -15.05 -33.14
C ARG A 101 -8.26 -15.01 -33.67
N GLU A 102 -9.21 -15.57 -32.93
CA GLU A 102 -10.63 -15.45 -33.17
C GLU A 102 -11.10 -13.98 -33.20
N HIS A 103 -10.54 -13.17 -32.28
CA HIS A 103 -10.83 -11.73 -32.16
C HIS A 103 -9.52 -10.91 -32.21
N PRO A 104 -8.99 -10.61 -33.42
CA PRO A 104 -7.73 -9.88 -33.57
C PRO A 104 -7.89 -8.41 -33.19
N VAL A 105 -6.91 -7.86 -32.47
CA VAL A 105 -6.85 -6.43 -32.17
C VAL A 105 -6.34 -5.61 -33.36
N GLY A 106 -5.54 -6.21 -34.22
CA GLY A 106 -5.06 -5.71 -35.50
C GLY A 106 -3.68 -5.07 -35.46
N GLU A 107 -3.02 -5.19 -36.61
CA GLU A 107 -1.64 -4.77 -36.82
C GLU A 107 -1.40 -3.29 -36.51
N ASP A 108 -2.32 -2.42 -36.88
CA ASP A 108 -2.27 -0.98 -36.62
C ASP A 108 -2.21 -0.64 -35.15
N VAL A 109 -3.01 -1.34 -34.32
CA VAL A 109 -3.02 -1.18 -32.86
C VAL A 109 -1.72 -1.69 -32.27
N ILE A 110 -1.24 -2.86 -32.67
CA ILE A 110 -0.01 -3.47 -32.17
C ILE A 110 1.19 -2.56 -32.50
N ARG A 111 1.30 -2.06 -33.75
CA ARG A 111 2.37 -1.13 -34.13
C ARG A 111 2.30 0.21 -33.38
N ALA A 112 1.09 0.74 -33.16
CA ALA A 112 0.90 1.95 -32.38
C ALA A 112 1.34 1.78 -30.92
N LEU A 113 1.01 0.64 -30.28
CA LEU A 113 1.46 0.31 -28.93
C LEU A 113 2.98 0.15 -28.84
N ALA A 114 3.59 -0.59 -29.78
CA ALA A 114 5.05 -0.77 -29.81
C ALA A 114 5.80 0.55 -30.00
N LYS A 115 5.28 1.47 -30.81
CA LYS A 115 5.84 2.83 -30.99
C LYS A 115 5.69 3.66 -29.72
N LYS A 116 4.54 3.59 -29.05
CA LYS A 116 4.25 4.38 -27.85
C LYS A 116 5.00 3.87 -26.61
N PHE A 117 5.22 2.57 -26.53
CA PHE A 117 5.85 1.88 -25.40
C PHE A 117 6.97 0.95 -25.89
N PRO A 118 8.11 1.50 -26.34
CA PRO A 118 9.24 0.68 -26.81
C PRO A 118 9.77 -0.19 -25.65
N ALA A 119 10.15 -1.43 -25.94
CA ALA A 119 10.55 -2.44 -24.94
C ALA A 119 11.64 -1.96 -23.96
N LYS A 120 12.59 -1.14 -24.45
CA LYS A 120 13.64 -0.53 -23.61
C LYS A 120 13.11 0.37 -22.48
N ASN A 121 11.87 0.82 -22.58
CA ASN A 121 11.21 1.70 -21.59
C ASN A 121 10.14 0.96 -20.76
N TRP A 122 10.04 -0.36 -20.90
CA TRP A 122 9.10 -1.12 -20.08
C TRP A 122 9.49 -1.04 -18.61
N PRO A 123 8.49 -0.92 -17.72
CA PRO A 123 8.77 -0.79 -16.31
C PRO A 123 9.43 -2.04 -15.73
N VAL A 124 10.48 -1.83 -14.97
CA VAL A 124 11.13 -2.88 -14.16
C VAL A 124 10.71 -2.62 -12.72
N ILE A 125 10.20 -3.65 -12.07
CA ILE A 125 9.91 -3.62 -10.64
C ILE A 125 11.02 -4.38 -9.93
N GLU A 126 11.69 -3.72 -8.98
CA GLU A 126 12.73 -4.36 -8.17
C GLU A 126 12.13 -5.45 -7.27
N TYR A 127 12.86 -6.54 -7.12
CA TYR A 127 12.46 -7.73 -6.36
C TYR A 127 13.47 -8.11 -5.29
N PRO A 128 12.98 -8.75 -4.22
CA PRO A 128 11.59 -8.96 -3.82
C PRO A 128 10.96 -7.70 -3.22
N GLN A 129 9.70 -7.45 -3.48
CA GLN A 129 8.95 -6.46 -2.71
C GLN A 129 8.82 -6.99 -1.27
N PRO A 130 9.07 -6.17 -0.25
CA PRO A 130 8.90 -6.60 1.12
C PRO A 130 7.44 -6.99 1.39
N THR A 131 7.24 -8.04 2.17
CA THR A 131 5.90 -8.47 2.60
C THR A 131 5.84 -8.48 4.11
N TYR A 132 4.63 -8.37 4.67
CA TYR A 132 4.47 -8.46 6.13
C TYR A 132 4.97 -9.79 6.71
N ARG A 133 5.00 -10.88 5.92
CA ARG A 133 5.47 -12.21 6.36
C ARG A 133 6.96 -12.26 6.62
N ASP A 134 7.72 -11.35 5.99
CA ASP A 134 9.17 -11.29 6.10
C ASP A 134 9.62 -10.43 7.30
N LEU A 135 8.67 -9.79 7.99
CA LEU A 135 8.97 -8.92 9.11
C LEU A 135 9.35 -9.73 10.37
N PRO A 136 10.43 -9.35 11.05
CA PRO A 136 10.80 -9.96 12.33
C PRO A 136 9.73 -9.64 13.38
N LYS A 137 9.50 -10.60 14.29
CA LYS A 137 8.67 -10.34 15.46
C LYS A 137 9.39 -9.39 16.41
N TYR A 138 8.63 -8.46 16.97
CA TYR A 138 9.12 -7.59 18.01
C TYR A 138 9.17 -8.34 19.35
N GLU A 139 10.34 -8.39 19.94
CA GLU A 139 10.56 -8.92 21.27
C GLU A 139 11.11 -7.79 22.14
N PRO A 140 10.31 -7.25 23.09
CA PRO A 140 10.74 -6.14 23.90
C PRO A 140 11.86 -6.55 24.85
N GLY A 141 12.90 -5.72 24.94
CA GLY A 141 13.97 -5.88 25.91
C GLY A 141 13.47 -5.81 27.37
N LEU A 142 14.13 -6.55 28.26
CA LEU A 142 13.81 -6.52 29.70
C LEU A 142 14.15 -5.15 30.29
N GLY A 143 13.25 -4.62 31.11
CA GLY A 143 13.50 -3.38 31.87
C GLY A 143 13.34 -2.08 31.09
N LEU A 144 12.96 -2.15 29.80
CA LEU A 144 12.68 -0.96 29.01
C LEU A 144 11.41 -0.24 29.50
N PRO A 145 11.37 1.11 29.45
CA PRO A 145 10.21 1.89 29.83
C PRO A 145 9.00 1.55 28.96
N PRO A 146 7.82 1.35 29.57
CA PRO A 146 6.63 1.02 28.80
C PRO A 146 6.12 2.22 28.02
N ALA A 147 5.72 2.01 26.75
CA ALA A 147 5.29 3.07 25.86
C ALA A 147 4.08 2.68 25.00
N TYR A 148 3.33 3.68 24.55
CA TYR A 148 2.38 3.62 23.48
C TYR A 148 2.85 4.46 22.29
N VAL A 149 2.61 3.97 21.09
CA VAL A 149 2.90 4.67 19.85
C VAL A 149 1.58 5.16 19.26
N PHE A 150 1.54 6.41 18.84
CA PHE A 150 0.40 7.03 18.18
C PHE A 150 0.80 7.51 16.78
N ASP A 151 -0.02 7.20 15.80
CA ASP A 151 0.01 7.88 14.51
C ASP A 151 -0.64 9.25 14.61
N ILE A 152 -0.45 10.10 13.58
CA ILE A 152 -0.98 11.47 13.54
C ILE A 152 -2.15 11.58 12.57
N ASP A 153 -1.92 11.45 11.27
CA ASP A 153 -2.94 11.70 10.24
C ASP A 153 -4.00 10.60 10.20
N GLY A 154 -5.28 10.98 10.28
CA GLY A 154 -6.38 10.03 10.36
C GLY A 154 -6.55 9.38 11.74
N THR A 155 -5.54 9.49 12.61
CA THR A 155 -5.52 8.95 13.97
C THR A 155 -5.77 10.05 15.00
N LEU A 156 -4.75 10.86 15.33
CA LEU A 156 -4.87 11.96 16.28
C LEU A 156 -5.36 13.24 15.62
N ALA A 157 -4.97 13.47 14.35
CA ALA A 157 -5.32 14.64 13.55
C ALA A 157 -6.32 14.27 12.46
N ASP A 158 -7.38 15.06 12.36
CA ASP A 158 -8.27 15.09 11.20
C ASP A 158 -7.78 16.19 10.25
N HIS A 159 -7.27 15.79 9.10
CA HIS A 159 -6.74 16.70 8.09
C HIS A 159 -7.82 17.29 7.17
N GLY A 160 -9.11 16.90 7.34
CA GLY A 160 -10.21 17.38 6.50
C GLY A 160 -9.94 17.12 5.01
N ASP A 161 -10.11 18.17 4.22
CA ASP A 161 -9.90 18.11 2.75
C ASP A 161 -8.42 18.30 2.33
N ARG A 162 -7.49 18.41 3.27
CA ARG A 162 -6.05 18.54 2.97
C ARG A 162 -5.50 17.26 2.36
N ASP A 163 -4.62 17.39 1.36
CA ASP A 163 -3.83 16.26 0.89
C ASP A 163 -2.99 15.68 2.05
N PRO A 164 -3.17 14.42 2.43
CA PRO A 164 -2.42 13.81 3.54
C PRO A 164 -0.90 13.80 3.32
N TYR A 165 -0.43 13.92 2.07
CA TYR A 165 1.00 13.98 1.75
C TYR A 165 1.59 15.41 1.78
N ASP A 166 0.74 16.44 1.82
CA ASP A 166 1.17 17.84 2.00
C ASP A 166 0.77 18.36 3.39
N ALA A 167 1.67 18.20 4.34
CA ALA A 167 1.47 18.67 5.71
C ALA A 167 1.86 20.15 5.92
N SER A 168 2.04 20.95 4.88
CA SER A 168 2.41 22.38 5.00
C SER A 168 1.37 23.20 5.78
N ARG A 169 0.10 22.77 5.75
CA ARG A 169 -1.04 23.38 6.44
C ARG A 169 -1.50 22.58 7.67
N ALA A 170 -0.64 21.73 8.24
CA ALA A 170 -1.00 20.86 9.36
C ALA A 170 -1.46 21.62 10.62
N LEU A 171 -1.17 22.92 10.75
CA LEU A 171 -1.71 23.74 11.85
C LEU A 171 -3.23 23.95 11.79
N ASP A 172 -3.83 23.75 10.61
CA ASP A 172 -5.28 23.86 10.40
C ASP A 172 -6.02 22.56 10.77
N ASP A 173 -5.27 21.44 10.96
CA ASP A 173 -5.86 20.14 11.27
C ASP A 173 -6.59 20.19 12.63
N THR A 174 -7.75 19.56 12.71
CA THR A 174 -8.47 19.42 13.97
C THR A 174 -8.04 18.16 14.72
N VAL A 175 -8.25 18.14 16.04
CA VAL A 175 -7.84 16.98 16.85
C VAL A 175 -9.01 16.01 17.03
N HIS A 176 -8.77 14.71 16.90
CA HIS A 176 -9.71 13.68 17.28
C HIS A 176 -9.78 13.53 18.79
N GLU A 177 -10.81 14.09 19.42
CA GLU A 177 -10.98 14.15 20.88
C GLU A 177 -10.96 12.79 21.56
N HIS A 178 -11.53 11.77 20.93
CA HIS A 178 -11.55 10.42 21.49
C HIS A 178 -10.14 9.80 21.55
N VAL A 179 -9.30 10.05 20.55
CA VAL A 179 -7.90 9.60 20.52
C VAL A 179 -7.06 10.41 21.52
N ARG A 180 -7.27 11.73 21.59
CA ARG A 180 -6.61 12.60 22.58
C ARG A 180 -6.95 12.18 24.01
N THR A 181 -8.19 11.81 24.26
CA THR A 181 -8.63 11.29 25.57
C THR A 181 -7.89 10.01 25.92
N LEU A 182 -7.78 9.06 24.98
CA LEU A 182 -7.02 7.82 25.15
C LEU A 182 -5.53 8.12 25.42
N LEU A 183 -4.94 9.05 24.67
CA LEU A 183 -3.55 9.46 24.83
C LEU A 183 -3.29 9.96 26.25
N TYR A 184 -4.14 10.84 26.78
CA TYR A 184 -4.00 11.30 28.16
C TYR A 184 -4.23 10.21 29.21
N ALA A 185 -5.14 9.29 28.96
CA ALA A 185 -5.39 8.16 29.84
C ALA A 185 -4.14 7.27 29.98
N VAL A 186 -3.47 6.95 28.85
CA VAL A 186 -2.22 6.14 28.91
C VAL A 186 -1.08 6.90 29.54
N MET A 187 -0.97 8.22 29.34
CA MET A 187 0.01 9.06 30.03
C MET A 187 -0.20 9.07 31.55
N GLN A 188 -1.45 9.24 32.01
CA GLN A 188 -1.80 9.21 33.43
C GLN A 188 -1.54 7.84 34.06
N ALA A 189 -1.64 6.76 33.29
CA ALA A 189 -1.26 5.41 33.71
C ALA A 189 0.26 5.17 33.76
N GLY A 190 1.08 6.18 33.46
CA GLY A 190 2.53 6.14 33.57
C GLY A 190 3.26 5.64 32.33
N TYR A 191 2.57 5.51 31.18
CA TYR A 191 3.21 5.14 29.91
C TYR A 191 3.83 6.35 29.20
N ARG A 192 4.94 6.11 28.50
CA ARG A 192 5.47 7.07 27.53
C ARG A 192 4.57 7.10 26.29
N VAL A 193 4.40 8.28 25.72
CA VAL A 193 3.71 8.48 24.45
C VAL A 193 4.72 8.90 23.39
N LEU A 194 4.75 8.15 22.29
CA LEU A 194 5.62 8.36 21.13
C LEU A 194 4.75 8.58 19.90
N PHE A 195 5.18 9.44 19.00
CA PHE A 195 4.52 9.68 17.73
C PHE A 195 5.33 9.10 16.58
N LEU A 196 4.69 8.30 15.74
CA LEU A 196 5.29 7.66 14.58
C LEU A 196 4.46 8.01 13.34
N SER A 197 4.97 8.91 12.50
CA SER A 197 4.17 9.51 11.42
C SER A 197 4.75 9.27 10.04
N GLY A 198 3.86 9.03 9.08
CA GLY A 198 4.17 9.00 7.65
C GLY A 198 4.43 10.38 7.03
N ARG A 199 4.23 11.47 7.77
CA ARG A 199 4.56 12.83 7.30
C ARG A 199 6.05 12.95 7.00
N ASN A 200 6.35 13.70 5.93
CA ASN A 200 7.73 13.95 5.51
C ASN A 200 8.46 14.83 6.53
N GLU A 201 9.74 14.54 6.77
CA GLU A 201 10.63 15.28 7.68
C GLU A 201 10.69 16.78 7.35
N ASP A 202 10.49 17.17 6.09
CA ASP A 202 10.43 18.57 5.67
C ASP A 202 9.31 19.36 6.37
N HIS A 203 8.31 18.65 6.90
CA HIS A 203 7.18 19.22 7.65
C HIS A 203 7.31 19.06 9.18
N ARG A 204 8.50 18.70 9.70
CA ARG A 204 8.71 18.49 11.15
C ARG A 204 8.30 19.69 11.98
N ALA A 205 8.76 20.88 11.62
CA ALA A 205 8.53 22.08 12.41
C ALA A 205 7.03 22.38 12.59
N VAL A 206 6.24 22.27 11.51
CA VAL A 206 4.78 22.50 11.57
C VAL A 206 4.05 21.39 12.32
N THR A 207 4.49 20.13 12.17
CA THR A 207 3.93 18.98 12.88
C THR A 207 4.18 19.07 14.38
N GLU A 208 5.40 19.41 14.80
CA GLU A 208 5.70 19.63 16.22
C GLU A 208 4.95 20.82 16.81
N ALA A 209 4.79 21.91 16.03
CA ALA A 209 3.99 23.05 16.47
C ALA A 209 2.53 22.66 16.71
N TRP A 210 1.94 21.88 15.80
CA TRP A 210 0.57 21.36 15.95
C TRP A 210 0.45 20.45 17.18
N LEU A 211 1.40 19.52 17.37
CA LEU A 211 1.40 18.64 18.54
C LEU A 211 1.49 19.43 19.84
N ARG A 212 2.38 20.45 19.94
CA ARG A 212 2.50 21.31 21.11
C ARG A 212 1.25 22.13 21.43
N GLN A 213 0.48 22.51 20.40
CA GLN A 213 -0.79 23.20 20.60
C GLN A 213 -1.89 22.29 21.13
N ASN A 214 -1.90 21.03 20.72
CA ASN A 214 -2.98 20.11 20.98
C ASN A 214 -2.68 19.10 22.10
N ILE A 215 -1.39 18.87 22.42
CA ILE A 215 -0.95 17.88 23.41
C ILE A 215 -0.08 18.55 24.48
N LEU A 216 -0.51 18.46 25.73
CA LEU A 216 0.20 19.01 26.90
C LEU A 216 1.30 18.05 27.38
N SER A 217 2.29 17.78 26.56
CA SER A 217 3.39 16.86 26.90
C SER A 217 4.64 17.13 26.05
N PRO A 218 5.83 16.74 26.53
CA PRO A 218 6.99 16.64 25.66
C PRO A 218 6.68 15.73 24.45
N VAL A 219 6.99 16.22 23.25
CA VAL A 219 6.74 15.50 22.01
C VAL A 219 7.98 14.70 21.63
N GLU A 220 7.82 13.40 21.52
CA GLU A 220 8.81 12.49 20.96
C GLU A 220 8.29 11.97 19.64
N LEU A 221 8.84 12.48 18.53
CA LEU A 221 8.27 12.36 17.17
C LEU A 221 9.30 11.77 16.23
N TYR A 222 8.89 10.71 15.53
CA TYR A 222 9.62 10.06 14.46
C TYR A 222 8.84 10.20 13.15
N MET A 223 9.51 10.67 12.10
CA MET A 223 8.88 11.02 10.83
C MET A 223 9.60 10.36 9.66
N ARG A 224 8.88 10.23 8.55
CA ARG A 224 9.38 9.76 7.27
C ARG A 224 10.52 10.63 6.76
N GLY A 225 11.62 10.05 6.30
CA GLY A 225 12.73 10.78 5.68
C GLY A 225 12.30 11.59 4.46
N SER A 226 12.99 12.73 4.22
CA SER A 226 12.79 13.56 3.04
C SER A 226 12.93 12.74 1.76
N LYS A 227 11.99 12.90 0.81
CA LYS A 227 11.95 12.19 -0.48
C LYS A 227 11.76 10.67 -0.40
N ASP A 228 11.41 10.10 0.75
CA ASP A 228 11.07 8.69 0.85
C ASP A 228 9.63 8.45 0.35
N GLY A 229 9.47 7.92 -0.86
CA GLY A 229 8.19 7.62 -1.48
C GLY A 229 7.69 6.18 -1.27
N ARG A 230 8.34 5.41 -0.36
CA ARG A 230 7.94 4.02 -0.09
C ARG A 230 6.59 3.95 0.63
N GLN A 231 6.01 2.77 0.67
CA GLN A 231 4.74 2.52 1.38
C GLN A 231 4.87 2.86 2.87
N ASP A 232 3.80 3.37 3.45
CA ASP A 232 3.81 3.89 4.82
C ASP A 232 4.18 2.83 5.85
N TRP A 233 3.69 1.60 5.70
CA TRP A 233 4.03 0.51 6.60
C TRP A 233 5.52 0.13 6.59
N ILE A 234 6.22 0.27 5.44
CA ILE A 234 7.66 0.02 5.34
C ILE A 234 8.41 1.05 6.16
N VAL A 235 8.07 2.32 5.95
CA VAL A 235 8.70 3.45 6.65
C VAL A 235 8.43 3.37 8.15
N LYS A 236 7.18 3.16 8.56
CA LYS A 236 6.81 3.03 9.97
C LYS A 236 7.48 1.82 10.63
N HIS A 237 7.62 0.70 9.91
CA HIS A 237 8.35 -0.46 10.42
C HIS A 237 9.83 -0.14 10.69
N GLU A 238 10.52 0.49 9.73
CA GLU A 238 11.92 0.89 9.90
C GLU A 238 12.09 1.89 11.05
N LEU A 239 11.27 2.96 11.06
CA LEU A 239 11.30 3.93 12.17
C LEU A 239 11.06 3.27 13.53
N PHE A 240 10.14 2.32 13.60
CA PHE A 240 9.88 1.56 14.82
C PHE A 240 11.08 0.73 15.23
N MET A 241 11.66 -0.06 14.32
CA MET A 241 12.77 -0.95 14.64
C MET A 241 14.05 -0.20 14.97
N ASP A 242 14.31 0.96 14.35
CA ASP A 242 15.54 1.72 14.52
C ASP A 242 15.48 2.68 15.72
N HIS A 243 14.32 3.28 16.01
CA HIS A 243 14.21 4.38 16.96
C HIS A 243 13.31 4.10 18.16
N VAL A 244 12.44 3.11 18.11
CA VAL A 244 11.47 2.84 19.18
C VAL A 244 11.78 1.51 19.87
N ALA A 245 11.85 0.43 19.13
CA ALA A 245 12.00 -0.93 19.63
C ALA A 245 13.24 -1.15 20.53
N PRO A 246 14.41 -0.51 20.27
CA PRO A 246 15.59 -0.66 21.12
C PRO A 246 15.48 0.05 22.47
N PHE A 247 14.60 1.04 22.61
CA PHE A 247 14.55 1.95 23.75
C PHE A 247 13.29 1.82 24.59
N TYR A 248 12.22 1.21 24.05
CA TYR A 248 10.92 1.15 24.69
C TYR A 248 10.31 -0.25 24.63
N ARG A 249 9.59 -0.61 25.70
CA ARG A 249 8.68 -1.75 25.69
C ARG A 249 7.31 -1.26 25.20
N VAL A 250 7.06 -1.36 23.90
CA VAL A 250 5.80 -0.93 23.31
C VAL A 250 4.67 -1.87 23.71
N VAL A 251 3.67 -1.33 24.40
CA VAL A 251 2.52 -2.04 24.94
C VAL A 251 1.34 -2.03 23.98
N GLY A 252 1.24 -0.99 23.17
CA GLY A 252 0.20 -0.85 22.17
C GLY A 252 0.48 0.30 21.21
N VAL A 253 -0.19 0.23 20.08
CA VAL A 253 -0.16 1.26 19.02
C VAL A 253 -1.56 1.72 18.72
N VAL A 254 -1.73 2.98 18.35
CA VAL A 254 -2.99 3.56 17.86
C VAL A 254 -2.73 4.07 16.45
N ASP A 255 -3.44 3.52 15.47
CA ASP A 255 -3.23 3.81 14.03
C ASP A 255 -4.55 3.55 13.28
N ASP A 256 -4.81 4.26 12.17
CA ASP A 256 -6.03 4.13 11.38
C ASP A 256 -5.85 3.27 10.12
N ARG A 257 -4.65 3.31 9.50
CA ARG A 257 -4.41 2.72 8.19
C ARG A 257 -4.36 1.20 8.20
N LEU A 258 -5.15 0.56 7.33
CA LEU A 258 -5.21 -0.90 7.25
C LEU A 258 -3.86 -1.54 6.87
N GLN A 259 -3.10 -0.95 5.94
CA GLN A 259 -1.78 -1.46 5.60
C GLN A 259 -0.80 -1.44 6.78
N VAL A 260 -0.86 -0.40 7.62
CA VAL A 260 -0.02 -0.27 8.82
C VAL A 260 -0.52 -1.21 9.92
N ALA A 261 -1.83 -1.38 10.05
CA ALA A 261 -2.43 -2.34 10.97
C ALA A 261 -1.93 -3.79 10.71
N ARG A 262 -1.84 -4.18 9.44
CA ARG A 262 -1.28 -5.48 9.04
C ARG A 262 0.19 -5.63 9.42
N MET A 263 0.98 -4.57 9.28
CA MET A 263 2.37 -4.53 9.71
C MET A 263 2.47 -4.72 11.23
N TRP A 264 1.71 -3.98 12.03
CA TRP A 264 1.71 -4.13 13.49
C TRP A 264 1.33 -5.53 13.95
N HIS A 265 0.31 -6.12 13.30
CA HIS A 265 -0.06 -7.51 13.55
C HIS A 265 1.08 -8.49 13.20
N ALA A 266 1.72 -8.30 12.05
CA ALA A 266 2.85 -9.13 11.62
C ALA A 266 4.05 -9.03 12.58
N VAL A 267 4.36 -7.85 13.06
CA VAL A 267 5.42 -7.59 14.04
C VAL A 267 5.05 -8.12 15.44
N GLY A 268 3.74 -8.29 15.73
CA GLY A 268 3.24 -8.82 17.01
C GLY A 268 3.01 -7.75 18.07
N VAL A 269 2.86 -6.49 17.69
CA VAL A 269 2.53 -5.39 18.60
C VAL A 269 1.00 -5.21 18.64
N PRO A 270 0.38 -5.15 19.84
CA PRO A 270 -1.06 -4.89 19.96
C PRO A 270 -1.46 -3.54 19.34
N LEU A 271 -2.57 -3.55 18.58
CA LEU A 271 -3.07 -2.36 17.89
C LEU A 271 -4.49 -2.01 18.33
N PHE A 272 -4.72 -0.73 18.58
CA PHE A 272 -6.03 -0.09 18.65
C PHE A 272 -6.26 0.63 17.32
N ARG A 273 -6.99 0.00 16.41
CA ARG A 273 -7.32 0.63 15.14
C ARG A 273 -8.46 1.62 15.35
N VAL A 274 -8.30 2.83 14.85
CA VAL A 274 -9.28 3.92 14.87
C VAL A 274 -9.74 4.28 13.45
N GLY A 275 -10.69 5.17 13.30
CA GLY A 275 -11.18 5.63 12.01
C GLY A 275 -12.18 4.68 11.35
N ASP A 276 -12.40 4.88 10.03
CA ASP A 276 -13.30 4.07 9.23
C ASP A 276 -12.71 2.68 8.99
N PRO A 277 -13.41 1.58 9.38
CA PRO A 277 -12.91 0.22 9.19
C PRO A 277 -12.73 -0.16 7.71
N ASP A 278 -13.47 0.49 6.81
CA ASP A 278 -13.45 0.20 5.36
C ASP A 278 -12.53 1.15 4.59
N ALA A 279 -12.02 2.21 5.22
CA ALA A 279 -11.07 3.12 4.60
C ALA A 279 -9.68 2.43 4.49
N ASP A 280 -9.20 2.31 3.26
CA ASP A 280 -7.86 1.82 2.94
C ASP A 280 -7.26 2.80 1.91
N PHE A 281 -6.54 3.78 2.41
CA PHE A 281 -5.95 4.86 1.59
C PHE A 281 -4.58 4.47 1.03
#